data_e59ea780620f9a8126fba56226cacd1a
#
_entry.id   e59ea780620f9a8126fba56226cacd1a
#
_cell.length_a   1.000
_cell.length_b   1.000
_cell.length_c   1.000
_cell.angle_alpha   90.00
_cell.angle_beta   90.00
_cell.angle_gamma   90.00
#
_symmetry.space_group_name_H-M   'P 1'
#
loop_
_entity.id
_entity.type
_entity.pdbx_description
1 polymer ?
#
loop_
_entity_poly.entity_id
_entity_poly.type
_entity_poly.pdbx_seq_one_letter_code
_entity_poly.pdbx_strand_id
1 'polypeptide(L)'
;MYSTEHKKVHYFYNGVFYTRKLNGFVDDILFEKIYGGASLLKKIKKIAKNKNINFSSSMINENLSRSWLSSGWEKNHTLNICVLNLKNLATKTQVLDKRVEIKKFNHEDIEDLLKLDHKIFDPYWRNSLSSFIETMK
;
A
#
# COMPACT_ATOMS: atom_id res chain seq x y z
N MET A 1 3.86 0.51 3.89
CA MET A 1 3.19 0.24 5.18
C MET A 1 2.23 1.38 5.45
N TYR A 2 1.00 1.11 5.83
CA TYR A 2 -0.05 2.13 5.80
C TYR A 2 -0.26 2.70 7.21
N SER A 3 -0.41 4.03 7.30
CA SER A 3 -0.69 4.74 8.56
C SER A 3 -1.89 4.14 9.30
N THR A 4 -1.80 4.01 10.61
CA THR A 4 -2.89 3.60 11.52
C THR A 4 -3.96 4.69 11.67
N GLU A 5 -3.82 5.83 10.98
CA GLU A 5 -4.79 6.91 11.05
C GLU A 5 -6.21 6.41 10.74
N HIS A 6 -7.00 6.35 11.80
CA HIS A 6 -8.46 6.22 11.85
C HIS A 6 -9.12 5.38 10.73
N LYS A 7 -8.96 4.06 10.81
CA LYS A 7 -9.79 3.14 10.02
C LYS A 7 -11.26 3.34 10.38
N LYS A 8 -12.07 3.73 9.41
CA LYS A 8 -13.51 3.81 9.54
C LYS A 8 -14.16 2.56 8.96
N VAL A 9 -14.93 1.84 9.79
CA VAL A 9 -15.70 0.66 9.36
C VAL A 9 -17.03 1.10 8.77
N HIS A 10 -17.41 0.48 7.67
CA HIS A 10 -18.69 0.69 7.01
C HIS A 10 -19.43 -0.63 6.87
N TYR A 11 -20.68 -0.63 7.29
CA TYR A 11 -21.59 -1.77 7.18
C TYR A 11 -22.62 -1.49 6.11
N PHE A 12 -22.74 -2.41 5.16
CA PHE A 12 -23.80 -2.43 4.17
C PHE A 12 -24.53 -3.78 4.22
N TYR A 13 -25.75 -3.82 3.76
CA TYR A 13 -26.55 -5.06 3.71
C TYR A 13 -25.78 -6.21 3.03
N ASN A 14 -24.98 -5.90 2.01
CA ASN A 14 -24.27 -6.88 1.18
C ASN A 14 -22.73 -6.86 1.41
N GLY A 15 -22.25 -6.25 2.48
CA GLY A 15 -20.83 -6.27 2.75
C GLY A 15 -20.31 -5.31 3.80
N VAL A 16 -19.08 -5.54 4.20
CA VAL A 16 -18.35 -4.74 5.19
C VAL A 16 -16.99 -4.35 4.60
N PHE A 17 -16.58 -3.12 4.82
CA PHE A 17 -15.29 -2.62 4.37
C PHE A 17 -14.74 -1.55 5.31
N TYR A 18 -13.42 -1.34 5.25
CA TYR A 18 -12.75 -0.22 5.88
C TYR A 18 -12.45 0.88 4.87
N THR A 19 -12.44 2.11 5.35
CA THR A 19 -11.82 3.23 4.64
C THR A 19 -10.85 3.95 5.55
N ARG A 20 -9.79 4.49 4.96
CA ARG A 20 -8.84 5.42 5.60
C ARG A 20 -8.18 6.27 4.52
N LYS A 21 -7.52 7.36 4.89
CA LYS A 21 -6.64 8.05 3.96
C LYS A 21 -5.54 7.11 3.49
N LEU A 22 -5.13 7.20 2.23
CA LEU A 22 -4.04 6.39 1.70
C LEU A 22 -2.72 6.83 2.36
N ASN A 23 -2.42 8.10 2.27
CA ASN A 23 -1.30 8.77 2.94
C ASN A 23 -1.60 10.29 3.03
N GLY A 24 -0.64 11.09 3.49
CA GLY A 24 -0.77 12.54 3.59
C GLY A 24 -0.47 13.32 2.29
N PHE A 25 -0.12 12.62 1.20
CA PHE A 25 0.38 13.24 -0.04
C PHE A 25 -0.62 13.20 -1.19
N VAL A 26 -1.66 12.38 -1.09
CA VAL A 26 -2.75 12.27 -2.06
C VAL A 26 -4.11 12.28 -1.38
N ASP A 27 -5.14 12.69 -2.10
CA ASP A 27 -6.51 12.73 -1.59
C ASP A 27 -7.24 11.39 -1.71
N ASP A 28 -6.54 10.35 -2.11
CA ASP A 28 -7.09 9.01 -2.26
C ASP A 28 -7.48 8.40 -0.93
N ILE A 29 -8.65 7.76 -0.92
CA ILE A 29 -9.14 6.99 0.21
C ILE A 29 -8.87 5.51 -0.05
N LEU A 30 -8.09 4.88 0.82
CA LEU A 30 -7.88 3.45 0.77
C LEU A 30 -9.18 2.73 1.16
N PHE A 31 -9.59 1.81 0.30
CA PHE A 31 -10.73 0.92 0.48
C PHE A 31 -10.24 -0.51 0.69
N GLU A 32 -10.55 -1.08 1.84
CA GLU A 32 -10.24 -2.47 2.17
C GLU A 32 -11.53 -3.26 2.35
N LYS A 33 -11.82 -4.16 1.41
CA LYS A 33 -12.96 -5.06 1.50
C LYS A 33 -12.70 -6.14 2.55
N ILE A 34 -13.58 -6.24 3.55
CA ILE A 34 -13.56 -7.32 4.54
C ILE A 34 -14.46 -8.46 4.06
N TYR A 35 -15.69 -8.12 3.73
CA TYR A 35 -16.71 -9.05 3.26
C TYR A 35 -17.58 -8.41 2.20
N GLY A 36 -18.02 -9.20 1.22
CA GLY A 36 -18.91 -8.75 0.15
C GLY A 36 -18.42 -9.15 -1.24
N GLY A 37 -19.35 -9.25 -2.16
CA GLY A 37 -19.12 -9.65 -3.55
C GLY A 37 -19.04 -8.47 -4.53
N ALA A 38 -19.18 -8.77 -5.82
CA ALA A 38 -19.17 -7.80 -6.90
C ALA A 38 -20.22 -6.69 -6.76
N SER A 39 -21.37 -7.01 -6.15
CA SER A 39 -22.44 -6.02 -5.90
C SER A 39 -21.99 -4.91 -4.93
N LEU A 40 -21.21 -5.24 -3.89
CA LEU A 40 -20.60 -4.25 -3.02
C LEU A 40 -19.62 -3.38 -3.79
N LEU A 41 -18.72 -3.98 -4.57
CA LEU A 41 -17.72 -3.25 -5.36
C LEU A 41 -18.36 -2.26 -6.34
N LYS A 42 -19.40 -2.67 -7.05
CA LYS A 42 -20.19 -1.80 -7.94
C LYS A 42 -20.85 -0.64 -7.19
N LYS A 43 -21.43 -0.92 -6.01
CA LYS A 43 -22.07 0.11 -5.18
C LYS A 43 -21.05 1.14 -4.70
N ILE A 44 -19.89 0.70 -4.24
CA ILE A 44 -18.81 1.61 -3.79
C ILE A 44 -18.29 2.47 -4.95
N LYS A 45 -18.07 1.89 -6.13
CA LYS A 45 -17.68 2.66 -7.34
C LYS A 45 -18.73 3.73 -7.68
N LYS A 46 -20.02 3.41 -7.56
CA LYS A 46 -21.10 4.38 -7.77
C LYS A 46 -21.08 5.51 -6.72
N ILE A 47 -20.83 5.18 -5.44
CA ILE A 47 -20.70 6.18 -4.37
C ILE A 47 -19.50 7.08 -4.63
N ALA A 48 -18.36 6.51 -5.00
CA ALA A 48 -17.15 7.23 -5.36
C ALA A 48 -17.43 8.28 -6.44
N LYS A 49 -18.05 7.85 -7.55
CA LYS A 49 -18.43 8.72 -8.65
C LYS A 49 -19.38 9.84 -8.22
N ASN A 50 -20.42 9.52 -7.45
CA ASN A 50 -21.44 10.51 -7.03
C ASN A 50 -20.87 11.56 -6.06
N LYS A 51 -19.90 11.18 -5.27
CA LYS A 51 -19.27 12.06 -4.26
C LYS A 51 -17.96 12.68 -4.72
N ASN A 52 -17.52 12.40 -5.95
CA ASN A 52 -16.22 12.81 -6.48
C ASN A 52 -15.06 12.40 -5.56
N ILE A 53 -15.06 11.16 -5.08
CA ILE A 53 -14.05 10.59 -4.20
C ILE A 53 -13.25 9.56 -4.98
N ASN A 54 -11.93 9.64 -4.89
CA ASN A 54 -11.04 8.60 -5.39
C ASN A 54 -10.87 7.50 -4.35
N PHE A 55 -11.32 6.30 -4.67
CA PHE A 55 -11.03 5.11 -3.88
C PHE A 55 -9.93 4.28 -4.53
N SER A 56 -8.91 4.00 -3.76
CA SER A 56 -7.86 3.04 -4.10
C SER A 56 -7.99 1.79 -3.24
N SER A 57 -7.82 0.61 -3.82
CA SER A 57 -7.80 -0.63 -3.04
C SER A 57 -6.39 -0.92 -2.53
N SER A 58 -6.28 -1.69 -1.43
CA SER A 58 -5.06 -2.39 -1.10
C SER A 58 -4.65 -3.36 -2.22
N MET A 59 -3.44 -3.93 -2.15
CA MET A 59 -2.99 -4.94 -3.10
C MET A 59 -3.99 -6.09 -3.18
N ILE A 60 -4.37 -6.46 -4.40
CA ILE A 60 -5.31 -7.52 -4.70
C ILE A 60 -4.56 -8.62 -5.43
N ASN A 61 -4.72 -9.85 -4.97
CA ASN A 61 -4.18 -11.01 -5.66
C ASN A 61 -4.78 -11.06 -7.09
N GLU A 62 -3.96 -11.42 -8.06
CA GLU A 62 -4.35 -11.48 -9.46
C GLU A 62 -5.60 -12.35 -9.70
N ASN A 63 -5.72 -13.47 -8.99
CA ASN A 63 -6.88 -14.36 -9.07
C ASN A 63 -8.22 -13.67 -8.69
N LEU A 64 -8.16 -12.63 -7.86
CA LEU A 64 -9.32 -11.85 -7.43
C LEU A 64 -9.58 -10.63 -8.32
N SER A 65 -8.62 -10.25 -9.16
CA SER A 65 -8.68 -9.02 -9.97
C SER A 65 -9.88 -8.99 -10.92
N ARG A 66 -10.26 -10.15 -11.49
CA ARG A 66 -11.39 -10.26 -12.41
C ARG A 66 -12.70 -9.72 -11.82
N SER A 67 -12.99 -10.01 -10.55
CA SER A 67 -14.21 -9.54 -9.89
C SER A 67 -14.22 -8.02 -9.67
N TRP A 68 -13.05 -7.43 -9.46
CA TRP A 68 -12.88 -5.99 -9.31
C TRP A 68 -13.05 -5.28 -10.65
N LEU A 69 -12.34 -5.75 -11.68
CA LEU A 69 -12.43 -5.19 -13.03
C LEU A 69 -13.85 -5.26 -13.59
N SER A 70 -14.54 -6.41 -13.44
CA SER A 70 -15.95 -6.57 -13.86
C SER A 70 -16.91 -5.70 -13.05
N SER A 71 -16.48 -5.15 -11.92
CA SER A 71 -17.25 -4.21 -11.09
C SER A 71 -16.96 -2.75 -11.40
N GLY A 72 -16.16 -2.48 -12.45
CA GLY A 72 -15.83 -1.13 -12.91
C GLY A 72 -14.62 -0.49 -12.21
N TRP A 73 -13.86 -1.25 -11.45
CA TRP A 73 -12.58 -0.81 -10.91
C TRP A 73 -11.51 -0.89 -11.99
N GLU A 74 -10.51 -0.03 -11.89
CA GLU A 74 -9.41 0.04 -12.84
C GLU A 74 -8.11 -0.42 -12.17
N LYS A 75 -7.19 -0.98 -12.93
CA LYS A 75 -5.90 -1.43 -12.45
C LYS A 75 -4.88 -0.31 -12.70
N ASN A 76 -4.44 0.33 -11.63
CA ASN A 76 -3.47 1.43 -11.74
C ASN A 76 -2.02 0.93 -11.69
N HIS A 77 -1.74 -0.04 -10.81
CA HIS A 77 -0.39 -0.53 -10.58
C HIS A 77 -0.34 -2.06 -10.55
N THR A 78 0.81 -2.61 -10.91
CA THR A 78 1.12 -4.04 -10.76
C THR A 78 2.42 -4.16 -9.99
N LEU A 79 2.40 -4.92 -8.90
CA LEU A 79 3.60 -5.24 -8.13
C LEU A 79 3.95 -6.71 -8.33
N ASN A 80 5.20 -6.98 -8.66
CA ASN A 80 5.75 -8.32 -8.68
C ASN A 80 6.41 -8.59 -7.32
N ILE A 81 5.91 -9.61 -6.61
CA ILE A 81 6.49 -10.04 -5.35
C ILE A 81 7.51 -11.12 -5.67
N CYS A 82 8.80 -10.80 -5.48
CA CYS A 82 9.89 -11.75 -5.63
C CYS A 82 10.19 -12.40 -4.27
N VAL A 83 10.23 -13.71 -4.23
CA VAL A 83 10.59 -14.47 -3.02
C VAL A 83 11.95 -15.10 -3.23
N LEU A 84 12.91 -14.77 -2.35
CA LEU A 84 14.23 -15.36 -2.32
C LEU A 84 14.29 -16.42 -1.22
N ASN A 85 14.53 -17.69 -1.59
CA ASN A 85 14.74 -18.74 -0.62
C ASN A 85 16.20 -18.74 -0.15
N LEU A 86 16.45 -18.18 1.02
CA LEU A 86 17.80 -18.06 1.58
C LEU A 86 18.46 -19.40 1.93
N LYS A 87 17.67 -20.47 2.10
CA LYS A 87 18.22 -21.82 2.39
C LYS A 87 19.06 -22.39 1.23
N ASN A 88 18.81 -21.92 0.01
CA ASN A 88 19.50 -22.38 -1.19
C ASN A 88 20.60 -21.42 -1.65
N LEU A 89 20.81 -20.33 -0.94
CA LEU A 89 21.93 -19.44 -1.18
C LEU A 89 23.19 -20.08 -0.57
N ALA A 90 23.99 -20.71 -1.45
CA ALA A 90 25.38 -20.93 -1.10
C ALA A 90 25.95 -19.58 -0.68
N THR A 91 26.57 -19.53 0.48
CA THR A 91 27.22 -18.34 1.06
C THR A 91 28.39 -17.88 0.19
N LYS A 92 28.08 -17.40 -1.01
CA LYS A 92 29.01 -16.54 -1.74
C LYS A 92 28.96 -15.21 -1.02
N THR A 93 29.98 -14.94 -0.23
CA THR A 93 30.25 -13.60 0.29
C THR A 93 30.26 -12.66 -0.91
N GLN A 94 29.13 -11.97 -1.15
CA GLN A 94 29.16 -10.88 -2.13
C GLN A 94 30.11 -9.86 -1.57
N VAL A 95 31.19 -9.65 -2.29
CA VAL A 95 32.09 -8.53 -2.02
C VAL A 95 31.27 -7.28 -2.30
N LEU A 96 30.72 -6.67 -1.26
CA LEU A 96 30.06 -5.36 -1.35
C LEU A 96 31.05 -4.39 -2.02
N ASP A 97 30.56 -3.63 -2.97
CA ASP A 97 31.34 -2.54 -3.56
C ASP A 97 31.91 -1.69 -2.40
N LYS A 98 33.21 -1.44 -2.40
CA LYS A 98 33.89 -0.66 -1.36
C LYS A 98 33.31 0.74 -1.15
N ARG A 99 32.48 1.20 -2.10
CA ARG A 99 31.75 2.48 -2.02
C ARG A 99 30.44 2.38 -1.25
N VAL A 100 30.02 1.17 -0.86
CA VAL A 100 28.76 0.93 -0.13
C VAL A 100 29.09 0.53 1.28
N GLU A 101 28.65 1.33 2.24
CA GLU A 101 28.73 1.04 3.66
C GLU A 101 27.34 0.58 4.15
N ILE A 102 27.30 -0.57 4.81
CA ILE A 102 26.09 -1.03 5.50
C ILE A 102 26.26 -0.71 6.98
N LYS A 103 25.42 0.17 7.49
CA LYS A 103 25.39 0.50 8.91
C LYS A 103 24.04 0.16 9.53
N LYS A 104 24.03 -0.01 10.86
CA LYS A 104 22.80 -0.15 11.60
C LYS A 104 22.01 1.16 11.53
N PHE A 105 20.72 1.06 11.24
CA PHE A 105 19.82 2.19 11.22
C PHE A 105 19.67 2.82 12.61
N ASN A 106 19.68 4.15 12.68
CA ASN A 106 19.43 4.95 13.87
C ASN A 106 18.24 5.89 13.65
N HIS A 107 17.60 6.34 14.74
CA HIS A 107 16.49 7.31 14.67
C HIS A 107 16.89 8.64 14.01
N GLU A 108 18.14 9.03 14.10
CA GLU A 108 18.69 10.23 13.48
C GLU A 108 18.70 10.15 11.95
N ASP A 109 18.72 8.93 11.38
CA ASP A 109 18.71 8.70 9.94
C ASP A 109 17.32 8.89 9.30
N ILE A 110 16.23 9.05 10.12
CA ILE A 110 14.85 9.10 9.64
C ILE A 110 14.62 10.25 8.66
N GLU A 111 15.12 11.44 8.97
CA GLU A 111 14.91 12.62 8.12
C GLU A 111 15.55 12.42 6.74
N ASP A 112 16.73 11.84 6.68
CA ASP A 112 17.41 11.59 5.41
C ASP A 112 16.75 10.47 4.63
N LEU A 113 16.22 9.44 5.30
CA LEU A 113 15.41 8.42 4.67
C LEU A 113 14.11 8.98 4.10
N LEU A 114 13.43 9.88 4.82
CA LEU A 114 12.22 10.54 4.31
C LEU A 114 12.53 11.41 3.09
N LYS A 115 13.62 12.16 3.11
CA LYS A 115 14.06 12.95 1.94
C LYS A 115 14.35 12.06 0.74
N LEU A 116 15.01 10.93 0.97
CA LEU A 116 15.32 9.95 -0.07
C LEU A 116 14.03 9.32 -0.63
N ASP A 117 13.12 8.86 0.25
CA ASP A 117 11.81 8.31 -0.12
C ASP A 117 11.02 9.30 -0.98
N HIS A 118 10.94 10.57 -0.56
CA HIS A 118 10.21 11.61 -1.28
C HIS A 118 10.86 11.99 -2.62
N LYS A 119 12.15 11.75 -2.78
CA LYS A 119 12.87 11.98 -4.03
C LYS A 119 12.69 10.83 -5.03
N ILE A 120 12.60 9.59 -4.53
CA ILE A 120 12.55 8.39 -5.36
C ILE A 120 11.10 8.03 -5.74
N PHE A 121 10.18 8.14 -4.79
CA PHE A 121 8.80 7.72 -4.98
C PHE A 121 7.89 8.90 -5.34
N ASP A 122 6.95 8.65 -6.25
CA ASP A 122 5.86 9.58 -6.50
C ASP A 122 4.89 9.63 -5.30
N PRO A 123 4.06 10.68 -5.19
CA PRO A 123 3.23 10.94 -4.01
C PRO A 123 2.38 9.75 -3.54
N TYR A 124 1.96 8.91 -4.46
CA TYR A 124 1.14 7.73 -4.13
C TYR A 124 1.87 6.71 -3.26
N TRP A 125 3.19 6.57 -3.45
CA TRP A 125 4.03 5.57 -2.78
C TRP A 125 4.85 6.10 -1.62
N ARG A 126 4.84 7.42 -1.40
CA ARG A 126 5.63 8.05 -0.32
C ARG A 126 5.21 7.57 1.05
N ASN A 127 6.20 7.34 1.88
CA ASN A 127 5.99 7.04 3.28
C ASN A 127 5.89 8.32 4.12
N SER A 128 5.03 8.30 5.12
CA SER A 128 4.98 9.34 6.16
C SER A 128 5.97 9.01 7.28
N LEU A 129 6.30 10.00 8.10
CA LEU A 129 7.10 9.79 9.31
C LEU A 129 6.49 8.70 10.22
N SER A 130 5.16 8.70 10.38
CA SER A 130 4.45 7.69 11.17
C SER A 130 4.63 6.28 10.59
N SER A 131 4.63 6.12 9.27
CA SER A 131 4.88 4.83 8.62
C SER A 131 6.27 4.29 8.91
N PHE A 132 7.31 5.14 8.90
CA PHE A 132 8.66 4.73 9.27
C PHE A 132 8.76 4.33 10.75
N ILE A 133 8.19 5.13 11.65
CA ILE A 133 8.18 4.85 13.10
C ILE A 133 7.47 3.52 13.42
N GLU A 134 6.36 3.22 12.75
CA GLU A 134 5.67 1.94 12.90
C GLU A 134 6.47 0.73 12.45
N THR A 135 7.30 0.90 11.42
CA THR A 135 8.14 -0.19 10.89
C THR A 135 9.30 -0.53 11.82
N MET A 136 9.67 0.39 12.71
CA MET A 136 10.79 0.22 13.65
C MET A 136 10.40 -0.42 14.99
N LYS A 137 9.13 -0.63 15.24
CA LYS A 137 8.61 -1.33 16.44
C LYS A 137 8.59 -2.82 16.24
#